data_131f33764f99407e538267bc69d6df00
#
_entry.id   131f33764f99407e538267bc69d6df00
#
_cell.length_a   1.000
_cell.length_b   1.000
_cell.length_c   1.000
_cell.angle_alpha   90.00
_cell.angle_beta   90.00
_cell.angle_gamma   90.00
#
_symmetry.space_group_name_H-M   'P 1'
#
loop_
_entity.id
_entity.type
_entity.pdbx_description
1 polymer ?
#
loop_
_entity_poly.entity_id
_entity_poly.type
_entity_poly.pdbx_seq_one_letter_code
_entity_poly.pdbx_strand_id
1 'polypeptide(L)'
;GETEEERIRVDTLENQVMDTRIQLMIVCCSPDFEKQKPEFLKAIPEKMKLYSEFLGKRPWFAGDKVTYVDFLAYDILDQYRMFEPKCLDAFPNLRDFLARFEGLKKISAYMKSSRFLPRPVFTKIAQWGTD
;
A
#
# COMPACT_ATOMS: atom_id res chain seq x y z
N GLY A 1 17.64 15.18 10.43
CA GLY A 1 18.14 14.06 11.12
C GLY A 1 17.04 13.15 11.62
N GLU A 2 17.30 11.89 11.53
CA GLU A 2 16.33 10.89 11.95
C GLU A 2 16.62 10.47 13.37
N THR A 3 15.58 10.41 14.19
CA THR A 3 15.68 9.83 15.52
C THR A 3 15.77 8.31 15.40
N GLU A 4 16.20 7.67 16.49
CA GLU A 4 16.22 6.22 16.53
C GLU A 4 14.81 5.66 16.39
N GLU A 5 13.81 6.30 17.01
CA GLU A 5 12.42 5.90 16.89
C GLU A 5 11.95 5.94 15.43
N GLU A 6 12.28 6.99 14.71
CA GLU A 6 11.93 7.10 13.30
C GLU A 6 12.55 5.98 12.48
N ARG A 7 13.82 5.64 12.74
CA ARG A 7 14.49 4.56 12.02
C ARG A 7 13.83 3.21 12.30
N ILE A 8 13.45 2.97 13.55
CA ILE A 8 12.76 1.73 13.91
C ILE A 8 11.43 1.64 13.19
N ARG A 9 10.68 2.76 13.14
CA ARG A 9 9.40 2.79 12.43
C ARG A 9 9.57 2.55 10.95
N VAL A 10 10.60 3.16 10.34
CA VAL A 10 10.90 2.98 8.93
C VAL A 10 11.21 1.51 8.61
N ASP A 11 12.08 0.90 9.41
CA ASP A 11 12.46 -0.50 9.20
C ASP A 11 11.27 -1.45 9.39
N THR A 12 10.47 -1.21 10.42
CA THR A 12 9.29 -2.01 10.71
C THR A 12 8.30 -1.94 9.56
N LEU A 13 8.02 -0.73 9.08
CA LEU A 13 7.06 -0.53 8.00
C LEU A 13 7.57 -1.11 6.69
N GLU A 14 8.86 -0.95 6.40
CA GLU A 14 9.46 -1.49 5.19
C GLU A 14 9.26 -3.00 5.11
N ASN A 15 9.52 -3.71 6.21
CA ASN A 15 9.31 -5.14 6.28
C ASN A 15 7.83 -5.50 6.13
N GLN A 16 6.94 -4.73 6.77
CA GLN A 16 5.50 -4.98 6.69
C GLN A 16 4.98 -4.79 5.27
N VAL A 17 5.46 -3.77 4.58
CA VAL A 17 5.06 -3.50 3.19
C VAL A 17 5.50 -4.66 2.29
N MET A 18 6.72 -5.16 2.48
CA MET A 18 7.22 -6.29 1.68
C MET A 18 6.37 -7.53 1.90
N ASP A 19 6.03 -7.85 3.15
CA ASP A 19 5.19 -9.00 3.47
C ASP A 19 3.80 -8.87 2.84
N THR A 20 3.22 -7.69 2.96
CA THR A 20 1.88 -7.41 2.42
C THR A 20 1.86 -7.54 0.91
N ARG A 21 2.91 -7.07 0.25
CA ARG A 21 3.05 -7.18 -1.20
C ARG A 21 3.18 -8.63 -1.64
N ILE A 22 4.00 -9.40 -0.94
CA ILE A 22 4.21 -10.81 -1.25
C ILE A 22 2.90 -11.58 -1.11
N GLN A 23 2.12 -11.30 -0.07
CA GLN A 23 0.83 -11.97 0.14
C GLN A 23 -0.12 -11.74 -1.03
N LEU A 24 -0.21 -10.50 -1.50
CA LEU A 24 -1.06 -10.19 -2.66
C LEU A 24 -0.53 -10.88 -3.93
N MET A 25 0.79 -10.85 -4.12
CA MET A 25 1.41 -11.44 -5.29
C MET A 25 1.18 -12.95 -5.34
N ILE A 26 1.29 -13.64 -4.20
CA ILE A 26 1.06 -15.09 -4.13
C ILE A 26 -0.35 -15.42 -4.60
N VAL A 27 -1.35 -14.67 -4.13
CA VAL A 27 -2.73 -14.91 -4.52
C VAL A 27 -2.93 -14.62 -6.01
N CYS A 28 -2.42 -13.47 -6.48
CA CYS A 28 -2.62 -13.05 -7.86
C CYS A 28 -1.92 -13.95 -8.88
N CYS A 29 -0.82 -14.59 -8.49
CA CYS A 29 -0.06 -15.48 -9.36
C CYS A 29 -0.44 -16.94 -9.19
N SER A 30 -1.37 -17.25 -8.28
CA SER A 30 -1.79 -18.62 -8.03
C SER A 30 -2.64 -19.17 -9.19
N PRO A 31 -2.41 -20.42 -9.60
CA PRO A 31 -3.32 -21.06 -10.56
C PRO A 31 -4.73 -21.25 -9.98
N ASP A 32 -4.88 -21.20 -8.65
CA ASP A 32 -6.17 -21.31 -7.97
C ASP A 32 -6.69 -19.94 -7.52
N PHE A 33 -6.39 -18.88 -8.26
CA PHE A 33 -6.73 -17.51 -7.89
C PHE A 33 -8.19 -17.35 -7.47
N GLU A 34 -9.13 -17.82 -8.28
CA GLU A 34 -10.56 -17.68 -8.00
C GLU A 34 -10.98 -18.39 -6.73
N LYS A 35 -10.30 -19.49 -6.41
CA LYS A 35 -10.58 -20.26 -5.20
C LYS A 35 -10.02 -19.60 -3.95
N GLN A 36 -8.84 -18.98 -4.07
CA GLN A 36 -8.18 -18.35 -2.94
C GLN A 36 -8.66 -16.93 -2.67
N LYS A 37 -9.21 -16.26 -3.67
CA LYS A 37 -9.63 -14.87 -3.58
C LYS A 37 -10.60 -14.60 -2.42
N PRO A 38 -11.66 -15.38 -2.20
CA PRO A 38 -12.61 -15.09 -1.10
C PRO A 38 -11.95 -15.09 0.27
N GLU A 39 -11.05 -16.03 0.53
CA GLU A 39 -10.31 -16.09 1.79
C GLU A 39 -9.40 -14.89 1.94
N PHE A 40 -8.72 -14.52 0.87
CA PHE A 40 -7.83 -13.36 0.88
C PHE A 40 -8.61 -12.08 1.15
N LEU A 41 -9.78 -11.92 0.52
CA LEU A 41 -10.62 -10.75 0.73
C LEU A 41 -11.05 -10.62 2.19
N LYS A 42 -11.31 -11.75 2.86
CA LYS A 42 -11.67 -11.75 4.27
C LYS A 42 -10.52 -11.30 5.16
N ALA A 43 -9.28 -11.52 4.73
CA ALA A 43 -8.09 -11.16 5.50
C ALA A 43 -7.66 -9.71 5.31
N ILE A 44 -8.14 -9.04 4.27
CA ILE A 44 -7.73 -7.66 3.97
C ILE A 44 -8.04 -6.68 5.11
N PRO A 45 -9.23 -6.70 5.74
CA PRO A 45 -9.51 -5.76 6.82
C PRO A 45 -8.48 -5.79 7.96
N GLU A 46 -8.01 -6.98 8.35
CA GLU A 46 -6.99 -7.09 9.39
C GLU A 46 -5.67 -6.47 8.95
N LYS A 47 -5.30 -6.63 7.69
CA LYS A 47 -4.08 -6.04 7.13
C LYS A 47 -4.18 -4.52 7.14
N MET A 48 -5.29 -3.99 6.69
CA MET A 48 -5.52 -2.53 6.65
C MET A 48 -5.56 -1.96 8.05
N LYS A 49 -6.13 -2.69 9.00
CA LYS A 49 -6.18 -2.28 10.40
C LYS A 49 -4.78 -2.08 10.98
N LEU A 50 -3.84 -2.99 10.66
CA LEU A 50 -2.45 -2.85 11.11
C LEU A 50 -1.83 -1.56 10.60
N TYR A 51 -2.02 -1.24 9.33
CA TYR A 51 -1.51 0.01 8.77
C TYR A 51 -2.18 1.22 9.40
N SER A 52 -3.50 1.16 9.62
CA SER A 52 -4.24 2.25 10.23
C SER A 52 -3.75 2.53 11.65
N GLU A 53 -3.55 1.48 12.44
CA GLU A 53 -3.05 1.62 13.82
C GLU A 53 -1.61 2.12 13.83
N PHE A 54 -0.78 1.65 12.90
CA PHE A 54 0.60 2.09 12.81
C PHE A 54 0.69 3.59 12.48
N LEU A 55 -0.10 4.04 11.51
CA LEU A 55 -0.16 5.46 11.14
C LEU A 55 -0.72 6.30 12.29
N GLY A 56 -1.81 5.84 12.91
CA GLY A 56 -2.46 6.54 14.00
C GLY A 56 -2.93 7.92 13.56
N LYS A 57 -2.52 8.94 14.31
CA LYS A 57 -2.88 10.34 14.02
C LYS A 57 -1.74 11.10 13.33
N ARG A 58 -0.68 10.41 12.95
CA ARG A 58 0.46 11.05 12.30
C ARG A 58 0.13 11.39 10.85
N PRO A 59 0.69 12.47 10.31
CA PRO A 59 0.47 12.76 8.88
C PRO A 59 1.21 11.80 7.96
N TRP A 60 2.35 11.24 8.41
CA TRP A 60 3.17 10.33 7.63
C TRP A 60 3.55 9.13 8.48
N PHE A 61 3.92 8.03 7.85
CA PHE A 61 4.18 6.78 8.57
C PHE A 61 5.39 6.85 9.50
N ALA A 62 6.44 7.60 9.13
CA ALA A 62 7.60 7.76 10.00
C ALA A 62 7.41 8.85 11.05
N GLY A 63 6.45 9.76 10.86
CA GLY A 63 6.19 10.84 11.80
C GLY A 63 5.65 12.09 11.13
N ASP A 64 6.33 13.22 11.33
CA ASP A 64 5.85 14.52 10.85
C ASP A 64 6.33 14.88 9.44
N LYS A 65 7.27 14.11 8.91
CA LYS A 65 7.85 14.39 7.59
C LYS A 65 7.68 13.20 6.67
N VAL A 66 7.46 13.47 5.38
CA VAL A 66 7.40 12.42 4.37
C VAL A 66 8.78 11.79 4.19
N THR A 67 8.83 10.48 4.12
CA THR A 67 10.04 9.72 3.86
C THR A 67 9.79 8.70 2.75
N TYR A 68 10.83 7.98 2.35
CA TYR A 68 10.67 6.99 1.28
C TYR A 68 9.68 5.87 1.65
N VAL A 69 9.49 5.58 2.95
CA VAL A 69 8.52 4.54 3.34
C VAL A 69 7.09 4.96 3.05
N ASP A 70 6.81 6.26 2.97
CA ASP A 70 5.49 6.73 2.57
C ASP A 70 5.21 6.39 1.10
N PHE A 71 6.23 6.41 0.25
CA PHE A 71 6.11 5.95 -1.14
C PHE A 71 5.77 4.46 -1.18
N LEU A 72 6.46 3.66 -0.37
CA LEU A 72 6.21 2.22 -0.31
C LEU A 72 4.82 1.92 0.24
N ALA A 73 4.42 2.62 1.30
CA ALA A 73 3.11 2.44 1.91
C ALA A 73 2.01 2.88 0.94
N TYR A 74 2.19 4.01 0.28
CA TYR A 74 1.23 4.47 -0.72
C TYR A 74 1.06 3.43 -1.83
N ASP A 75 2.16 2.91 -2.34
CA ASP A 75 2.13 1.96 -3.44
C ASP A 75 1.35 0.71 -3.05
N ILE A 76 1.64 0.12 -1.89
CA ILE A 76 0.96 -1.10 -1.46
C ILE A 76 -0.51 -0.86 -1.12
N LEU A 77 -0.82 0.24 -0.45
CA LEU A 77 -2.21 0.58 -0.13
C LEU A 77 -3.00 0.84 -1.41
N ASP A 78 -2.39 1.48 -2.39
CA ASP A 78 -3.03 1.73 -3.68
C ASP A 78 -3.28 0.42 -4.43
N GLN A 79 -2.33 -0.52 -4.40
CA GLN A 79 -2.52 -1.83 -5.02
C GLN A 79 -3.69 -2.58 -4.38
N TYR A 80 -3.81 -2.53 -3.05
CA TYR A 80 -4.93 -3.16 -2.35
C TYR A 80 -6.23 -2.44 -2.65
N ARG A 81 -6.22 -1.11 -2.78
CA ARG A 81 -7.38 -0.33 -3.16
C ARG A 81 -7.85 -0.69 -4.58
N MET A 82 -6.92 -0.93 -5.49
CA MET A 82 -7.26 -1.39 -6.84
C MET A 82 -7.82 -2.80 -6.83
N PHE A 83 -7.29 -3.67 -5.97
CA PHE A 83 -7.76 -5.05 -5.86
C PHE A 83 -9.16 -5.14 -5.24
N GLU A 84 -9.39 -4.36 -4.17
CA GLU A 84 -10.68 -4.29 -3.49
C GLU A 84 -10.96 -2.81 -3.14
N PRO A 85 -11.74 -2.11 -3.99
CA PRO A 85 -11.94 -0.66 -3.82
C PRO A 85 -12.50 -0.23 -2.47
N LYS A 86 -13.18 -1.11 -1.76
CA LYS A 86 -13.80 -0.79 -0.48
C LYS A 86 -12.91 -1.09 0.72
N CYS A 87 -11.69 -1.57 0.51
CA CYS A 87 -10.86 -2.07 1.60
C CYS A 87 -10.46 -0.98 2.61
N LEU A 88 -10.49 0.28 2.21
CA LEU A 88 -10.13 1.41 3.09
C LEU A 88 -11.32 2.15 3.67
N ASP A 89 -12.55 1.73 3.36
CA ASP A 89 -13.75 2.45 3.79
C ASP A 89 -13.83 2.59 5.32
N ALA A 90 -13.36 1.60 6.05
CA ALA A 90 -13.40 1.60 7.52
C ALA A 90 -12.18 2.31 8.15
N PHE A 91 -11.26 2.83 7.34
CA PHE A 91 -10.00 3.40 7.82
C PHE A 91 -9.77 4.78 7.24
N PRO A 92 -10.51 5.81 7.77
CA PRO A 92 -10.40 7.16 7.21
C PRO A 92 -9.00 7.75 7.26
N ASN A 93 -8.18 7.40 8.27
CA ASN A 93 -6.81 7.91 8.33
C ASN A 93 -5.95 7.41 7.16
N LEU A 94 -6.18 6.18 6.70
CA LEU A 94 -5.47 5.67 5.52
C LEU A 94 -5.94 6.37 4.26
N ARG A 95 -7.23 6.62 4.13
CA ARG A 95 -7.78 7.37 3.01
C ARG A 95 -7.23 8.79 2.98
N ASP A 96 -7.14 9.43 4.14
CA ASP A 96 -6.57 10.77 4.25
C ASP A 96 -5.09 10.77 3.88
N PHE A 97 -4.36 9.73 4.30
CA PHE A 97 -2.96 9.57 3.93
C PHE A 97 -2.79 9.50 2.42
N LEU A 98 -3.57 8.66 1.75
CA LEU A 98 -3.49 8.52 0.30
C LEU A 98 -3.79 9.85 -0.40
N ALA A 99 -4.84 10.55 0.04
CA ALA A 99 -5.19 11.84 -0.54
C ALA A 99 -4.09 12.88 -0.31
N ARG A 100 -3.52 12.90 0.90
CA ARG A 100 -2.42 13.83 1.24
C ARG A 100 -1.20 13.56 0.37
N PHE A 101 -0.86 12.28 0.21
CA PHE A 101 0.28 11.88 -0.61
C PHE A 101 0.07 12.28 -2.08
N GLU A 102 -1.13 12.02 -2.61
CA GLU A 102 -1.47 12.36 -3.99
C GLU A 102 -1.47 13.86 -4.22
N GLY A 103 -1.72 14.64 -3.17
CA GLY A 103 -1.70 16.09 -3.24
C GLY A 103 -0.31 16.72 -3.24
N LEU A 104 0.73 15.96 -2.97
CA LEU A 104 2.08 16.49 -3.01
C LEU A 104 2.45 16.82 -4.45
N LYS A 105 2.96 18.05 -4.66
CA LYS A 105 3.27 18.55 -6.00
C LYS A 105 4.23 17.65 -6.77
N LYS A 106 5.28 17.17 -6.10
CA LYS A 106 6.26 16.29 -6.73
C LYS A 106 5.65 14.93 -7.10
N ILE A 107 4.79 14.41 -6.24
CA ILE A 107 4.12 13.14 -6.49
C ILE A 107 3.16 13.27 -7.66
N SER A 108 2.39 14.36 -7.68
CA SER A 108 1.46 14.63 -8.78
C SER A 108 2.20 14.67 -10.13
N ALA A 109 3.35 15.35 -10.17
CA ALA A 109 4.16 15.42 -11.38
C ALA A 109 4.69 14.03 -11.78
N TYR A 110 5.15 13.24 -10.79
CA TYR A 110 5.65 11.90 -11.03
C TYR A 110 4.55 10.99 -11.59
N MET A 111 3.36 11.05 -11.01
CA MET A 111 2.24 10.22 -11.44
C MET A 111 1.78 10.53 -12.87
N LYS A 112 2.00 11.76 -13.33
CA LYS A 112 1.68 12.17 -14.68
C LYS A 112 2.81 11.86 -15.68
N SER A 113 3.97 11.45 -15.19
CA SER A 113 5.11 11.14 -16.05
C SER A 113 5.02 9.71 -16.59
N SER A 114 5.86 9.43 -17.59
CA SER A 114 5.97 8.09 -18.16
C SER A 114 6.59 7.07 -17.19
N ARG A 115 7.12 7.54 -16.07
CA ARG A 115 7.73 6.66 -15.06
C ARG A 115 6.70 5.97 -14.18
N PHE A 116 5.53 6.57 -14.02
CA PHE A 116 4.46 5.98 -13.23
C PHE A 116 3.51 5.24 -14.17
N LEU A 117 3.42 3.93 -13.98
CA LEU A 117 2.56 3.08 -14.77
C LEU A 117 1.51 2.46 -13.85
N PRO A 118 0.28 3.00 -13.84
CA PRO A 118 -0.76 2.43 -12.97
C PRO A 118 -1.12 1.00 -13.35
N ARG A 119 -0.87 0.62 -14.61
CA ARG A 119 -1.10 -0.74 -15.08
C ARG A 119 -0.04 -1.12 -16.10
N PRO A 120 0.35 -2.38 -16.16
CA PRO A 120 -0.09 -3.48 -15.29
C PRO A 120 0.53 -3.40 -13.90
N VAL A 121 -0.19 -3.88 -12.88
CA VAL A 121 0.31 -3.93 -11.51
C VAL A 121 1.30 -5.07 -11.35
N PHE A 122 1.02 -6.19 -11.98
CA PHE A 122 1.86 -7.39 -11.94
C PHE A 122 2.22 -7.86 -13.33
N THR A 123 3.10 -8.86 -13.40
CA THR A 123 3.54 -9.47 -14.65
C THR A 123 2.39 -10.23 -15.33
N LYS A 124 2.61 -10.60 -16.58
CA LYS A 124 1.58 -11.30 -17.37
C LYS A 124 1.19 -12.67 -16.84
N ILE A 125 2.03 -13.26 -15.96
CA ILE A 125 1.71 -14.55 -15.35
C ILE A 125 0.73 -14.44 -14.20
N ALA A 126 0.49 -13.23 -13.68
CA ALA A 126 -0.46 -13.01 -12.60
C ALA A 126 -1.89 -13.11 -13.12
N GLN A 127 -2.80 -13.49 -12.22
CA GLN A 127 -4.22 -13.60 -12.54
C GLN A 127 -4.98 -12.30 -12.33
N TRP A 128 -4.31 -11.27 -11.83
CA TRP A 128 -4.87 -9.95 -11.60
C TRP A 128 -3.77 -8.90 -11.76
N GLY A 129 -4.14 -7.74 -12.26
CA GLY A 129 -3.20 -6.63 -12.38
C GLY A 129 -2.27 -6.71 -13.58
N THR A 130 -2.65 -7.51 -14.60
CA THR A 130 -1.82 -7.69 -15.80
C THR A 130 -2.17 -6.74 -16.95
N ASP A 131 -3.27 -6.01 -16.82
CA ASP A 131 -3.76 -5.10 -17.87
C ASP A 131 -3.76 -3.63 -17.47
#